data_fd317bac12ec42be4c6411c6be7e89c3
#
_entry.id   fd317bac12ec42be4c6411c6be7e89c3
#
_cell.length_a   1.000
_cell.length_b   1.000
_cell.length_c   1.000
_cell.angle_alpha   90.00
_cell.angle_beta   90.00
_cell.angle_gamma   90.00
#
_symmetry.space_group_name_H-M   'P 1'
#
loop_
_entity.id
_entity.type
_entity.pdbx_description
1 polymer ?
#
loop_
_entity_poly.entity_id
_entity_poly.type
_entity_poly.pdbx_seq_one_letter_code
_entity_poly.pdbx_strand_id
1 'polypeptide(L)'
;MTMKPNPMVILTGPTAVGKTALSIALAKKINGAIISADSMQVYKYMDIGSAKIMPEEMDGVRHYLVDELDPSDEFHVVRFVEMAKQALKEITANGQIPIVVGGTGFYIQALLYDIDFTEQECDSAYRRQLEELAETRGNHYLHEMLKAVDPASAEAIHENNRKRVIRALEFYHESGERISEHNERESQKTSPYNFAYFVLNDDREKLYRRIDVRVDAMVKAGLVDEVARLQQMGCHADMVSMQGLGYKEILAYLNGTSTLEEAIYIIKRESRHFAKRQLTWFHRERDVIWLNKPDFEYDDTKILTYMMDVLQAKGILPRSE
;
A
#
# COMPACT_ATOMS: atom_id res chain seq x y z
N MET A 1 -1.22 2.97 34.84
CA MET A 1 -2.32 3.18 33.89
C MET A 1 -2.47 1.92 33.05
N THR A 2 -3.66 1.35 32.97
CA THR A 2 -3.95 0.20 32.10
C THR A 2 -3.86 0.64 30.64
N MET A 3 -3.37 -0.23 29.77
CA MET A 3 -3.37 -0.02 28.32
C MET A 3 -4.81 0.19 27.84
N LYS A 4 -4.99 1.12 26.89
CA LYS A 4 -6.28 1.27 26.23
C LYS A 4 -6.57 0.07 25.33
N PRO A 5 -7.85 -0.31 25.12
CA PRO A 5 -8.18 -1.46 24.28
C PRO A 5 -7.74 -1.27 22.83
N ASN A 6 -7.54 -2.38 22.12
CA ASN A 6 -7.20 -2.46 20.70
C ASN A 6 -5.98 -1.59 20.28
N PRO A 7 -4.80 -1.75 20.93
CA PRO A 7 -3.62 -1.01 20.55
C PRO A 7 -3.19 -1.37 19.10
N MET A 8 -2.77 -0.36 18.33
CA MET A 8 -2.22 -0.54 16.98
C MET A 8 -1.12 0.49 16.73
N VAL A 9 -0.02 0.07 16.13
CA VAL A 9 1.03 0.98 15.64
C VAL A 9 1.02 0.93 14.12
N ILE A 10 1.11 2.08 13.48
CA ILE A 10 1.27 2.19 12.03
C ILE A 10 2.61 2.89 11.77
N LEU A 11 3.45 2.25 10.96
CA LEU A 11 4.70 2.82 10.46
C LEU A 11 4.70 2.80 8.95
N THR A 12 4.49 3.94 8.37
CA THR A 12 4.40 4.14 6.93
C THR A 12 5.44 5.14 6.40
N GLY A 13 5.37 5.44 5.13
CA GLY A 13 6.24 6.37 4.43
C GLY A 13 6.54 5.90 3.02
N PRO A 14 7.24 6.71 2.22
CA PRO A 14 7.55 6.37 0.84
C PRO A 14 8.45 5.14 0.73
N THR A 15 8.48 4.53 -0.46
CA THR A 15 9.44 3.45 -0.76
C THR A 15 10.87 3.93 -0.54
N ALA A 16 11.75 3.03 -0.15
CA ALA A 16 13.18 3.28 0.13
C ALA A 16 13.49 4.27 1.28
N VAL A 17 12.52 4.62 2.14
CA VAL A 17 12.76 5.53 3.29
C VAL A 17 13.42 4.84 4.49
N GLY A 18 13.40 3.50 4.56
CA GLY A 18 14.03 2.72 5.64
C GLY A 18 13.04 2.20 6.70
N LYS A 19 11.77 1.99 6.34
CA LYS A 19 10.74 1.46 7.26
C LYS A 19 11.11 0.11 7.89
N THR A 20 11.67 -0.81 7.11
CA THR A 20 11.91 -2.21 7.49
C THR A 20 12.78 -2.32 8.73
N ALA A 21 13.97 -1.70 8.72
CA ALA A 21 14.88 -1.77 9.88
C ALA A 21 14.25 -1.14 11.13
N LEU A 22 13.59 0.02 10.97
CA LEU A 22 12.95 0.71 12.09
C LEU A 22 11.78 -0.08 12.66
N SER A 23 10.97 -0.75 11.82
CA SER A 23 9.83 -1.56 12.27
C SER A 23 10.27 -2.81 13.05
N ILE A 24 11.35 -3.45 12.64
CA ILE A 24 11.91 -4.61 13.36
C ILE A 24 12.46 -4.17 14.72
N ALA A 25 13.22 -3.07 14.76
CA ALA A 25 13.75 -2.53 16.00
C ALA A 25 12.61 -2.13 16.97
N LEU A 26 11.54 -1.53 16.47
CA LEU A 26 10.35 -1.21 17.24
C LEU A 26 9.66 -2.48 17.75
N ALA A 27 9.41 -3.46 16.86
CA ALA A 27 8.72 -4.70 17.20
C ALA A 27 9.43 -5.45 18.35
N LYS A 28 10.75 -5.51 18.32
CA LYS A 28 11.55 -6.11 19.40
C LYS A 28 11.38 -5.38 20.73
N LYS A 29 11.29 -4.04 20.71
CA LYS A 29 11.16 -3.25 21.95
C LYS A 29 9.77 -3.34 22.58
N ILE A 30 8.71 -3.51 21.79
CA ILE A 30 7.33 -3.47 22.29
C ILE A 30 6.65 -4.85 22.29
N ASN A 31 7.37 -5.93 22.11
CA ASN A 31 6.81 -7.26 21.88
C ASN A 31 5.76 -7.25 20.78
N GLY A 32 6.11 -6.70 19.62
CA GLY A 32 5.20 -6.53 18.49
C GLY A 32 5.35 -7.60 17.41
N ALA A 33 4.33 -7.70 16.55
CA ALA A 33 4.41 -8.46 15.31
C ALA A 33 3.96 -7.55 14.14
N ILE A 34 4.52 -7.78 12.96
CA ILE A 34 4.37 -6.90 11.80
C ILE A 34 3.30 -7.46 10.85
N ILE A 35 2.42 -6.57 10.38
CA ILE A 35 1.47 -6.82 9.28
C ILE A 35 1.93 -5.96 8.10
N SER A 36 2.30 -6.59 7.00
CA SER A 36 2.72 -5.87 5.79
C SER A 36 1.52 -5.25 5.08
N ALA A 37 1.51 -3.92 4.95
CA ALA A 37 0.58 -3.16 4.13
C ALA A 37 1.23 -2.76 2.78
N ASP A 38 1.84 -3.74 2.14
CA ASP A 38 2.43 -3.64 0.80
C ASP A 38 1.62 -4.53 -0.15
N SER A 39 1.27 -4.01 -1.33
CA SER A 39 0.44 -4.73 -2.30
C SER A 39 1.20 -5.80 -3.10
N MET A 40 2.53 -5.88 -2.95
CA MET A 40 3.37 -6.77 -3.75
C MET A 40 4.09 -7.84 -2.93
N GLN A 41 4.49 -7.52 -1.68
CA GLN A 41 5.25 -8.46 -0.83
C GLN A 41 4.46 -9.69 -0.38
N VAL A 42 3.15 -9.67 -0.54
CA VAL A 42 2.26 -10.80 -0.23
C VAL A 42 2.44 -11.97 -1.20
N TYR A 43 2.91 -11.71 -2.43
CA TYR A 43 3.04 -12.72 -3.47
C TYR A 43 4.31 -13.55 -3.33
N LYS A 44 4.20 -14.87 -3.42
CA LYS A 44 5.32 -15.81 -3.51
C LYS A 44 6.12 -15.58 -4.79
N TYR A 45 7.42 -15.91 -4.75
CA TYR A 45 8.32 -15.85 -5.90
C TYR A 45 8.60 -14.43 -6.44
N MET A 46 8.02 -13.41 -5.83
CA MET A 46 8.20 -12.01 -6.20
C MET A 46 9.03 -11.29 -5.13
N ASP A 47 10.32 -11.62 -5.08
CA ASP A 47 11.20 -11.27 -3.96
C ASP A 47 12.01 -10.00 -4.23
N ILE A 48 12.69 -9.97 -5.40
CA ILE A 48 13.61 -8.90 -5.77
C ILE A 48 12.83 -7.63 -6.14
N GLY A 49 11.88 -7.74 -7.07
CA GLY A 49 11.13 -6.58 -7.58
C GLY A 49 10.22 -5.94 -6.55
N SER A 50 9.68 -6.70 -5.62
CA SER A 50 8.90 -6.18 -4.48
C SER A 50 9.77 -5.70 -3.32
N ALA A 51 11.08 -5.97 -3.35
CA ALA A 51 12.00 -5.85 -2.22
C ALA A 51 11.43 -6.47 -0.95
N LYS A 52 10.95 -7.70 -1.10
CA LYS A 52 10.40 -8.49 0.00
C LYS A 52 11.44 -8.68 1.09
N ILE A 53 10.99 -8.58 2.33
CA ILE A 53 11.85 -8.93 3.46
C ILE A 53 12.06 -10.44 3.50
N MET A 54 13.33 -10.86 3.55
CA MET A 54 13.68 -12.27 3.62
C MET A 54 13.67 -12.77 5.07
N PRO A 55 13.45 -14.07 5.32
CA PRO A 55 13.39 -14.63 6.68
C PRO A 55 14.57 -14.26 7.56
N GLU A 56 15.77 -14.20 6.99
CA GLU A 56 17.00 -13.85 7.70
C GLU A 56 17.01 -12.39 8.16
N GLU A 57 16.34 -11.51 7.42
CA GLU A 57 16.23 -10.08 7.72
C GLU A 57 15.15 -9.80 8.77
N MET A 58 14.19 -10.71 8.97
CA MET A 58 13.09 -10.56 9.96
C MET A 58 13.57 -10.56 11.40
N ASP A 59 14.77 -11.06 11.67
CA ASP A 59 15.46 -11.04 12.97
C ASP A 59 14.56 -11.54 14.14
N GLY A 60 13.83 -12.64 13.87
CA GLY A 60 12.92 -13.27 14.82
C GLY A 60 11.55 -12.58 14.99
N VAL A 61 11.29 -11.48 14.34
CA VAL A 61 10.00 -10.79 14.36
C VAL A 61 9.05 -11.46 13.38
N ARG A 62 7.86 -11.87 13.84
CA ARG A 62 6.83 -12.44 12.98
C ARG A 62 6.27 -11.38 12.04
N HIS A 63 6.26 -11.70 10.73
CA HIS A 63 5.62 -10.92 9.69
C HIS A 63 4.41 -11.66 9.12
N TYR A 64 3.32 -10.95 8.91
CA TYR A 64 2.09 -11.41 8.29
C TYR A 64 1.89 -10.69 6.95
N LEU A 65 1.18 -11.31 6.03
CA LEU A 65 0.92 -10.81 4.68
C LEU A 65 2.23 -10.62 3.87
N VAL A 66 3.17 -11.52 4.06
CA VAL A 66 4.43 -11.61 3.31
C VAL A 66 4.54 -13.04 2.80
N ASP A 67 4.72 -13.22 1.50
CA ASP A 67 4.95 -14.55 0.88
C ASP A 67 3.81 -15.56 1.10
N GLU A 68 2.55 -15.10 1.07
CA GLU A 68 1.37 -15.93 1.40
C GLU A 68 0.57 -16.34 0.16
N LEU A 69 0.49 -15.50 -0.88
CA LEU A 69 -0.36 -15.71 -2.05
C LEU A 69 0.44 -16.11 -3.28
N ASP A 70 -0.18 -16.91 -4.15
CA ASP A 70 0.39 -17.18 -5.46
C ASP A 70 0.23 -15.96 -6.39
N PRO A 71 1.13 -15.75 -7.36
CA PRO A 71 1.03 -14.61 -8.30
C PRO A 71 -0.26 -14.60 -9.13
N SER A 72 -0.93 -15.74 -9.27
CA SER A 72 -2.24 -15.87 -9.94
C SER A 72 -3.42 -15.43 -9.08
N ASP A 73 -3.23 -15.30 -7.77
CA ASP A 73 -4.25 -14.83 -6.86
C ASP A 73 -4.49 -13.32 -7.01
N GLU A 74 -5.74 -12.90 -6.94
CA GLU A 74 -6.05 -11.47 -6.86
C GLU A 74 -5.85 -10.96 -5.43
N PHE A 75 -5.11 -9.86 -5.29
CA PHE A 75 -4.93 -9.17 -4.02
C PHE A 75 -5.38 -7.73 -4.14
N HIS A 76 -6.50 -7.45 -3.53
CA HIS A 76 -7.14 -6.13 -3.49
C HIS A 76 -7.42 -5.71 -2.04
N VAL A 77 -7.95 -4.50 -1.84
CA VAL A 77 -8.15 -3.93 -0.51
C VAL A 77 -9.05 -4.77 0.40
N VAL A 78 -10.10 -5.39 -0.13
CA VAL A 78 -11.01 -6.26 0.66
C VAL A 78 -10.24 -7.45 1.22
N ARG A 79 -9.57 -8.20 0.34
CA ARG A 79 -8.74 -9.35 0.75
C ARG A 79 -7.63 -8.95 1.73
N PHE A 80 -7.00 -7.77 1.51
CA PHE A 80 -6.04 -7.24 2.48
C PHE A 80 -6.67 -7.04 3.86
N VAL A 81 -7.84 -6.38 3.94
CA VAL A 81 -8.50 -6.10 5.22
C VAL A 81 -8.89 -7.40 5.94
N GLU A 82 -9.39 -8.39 5.23
CA GLU A 82 -9.71 -9.72 5.79
C GLU A 82 -8.49 -10.41 6.38
N MET A 83 -7.43 -10.53 5.58
CA MET A 83 -6.17 -11.16 6.02
C MET A 83 -5.53 -10.38 7.18
N ALA A 84 -5.54 -9.04 7.11
CA ALA A 84 -5.01 -8.20 8.18
C ALA A 84 -5.82 -8.32 9.46
N LYS A 85 -7.15 -8.39 9.41
CA LYS A 85 -8.01 -8.64 10.57
C LYS A 85 -7.76 -10.01 11.19
N GLN A 86 -7.50 -11.04 10.39
CA GLN A 86 -7.12 -12.34 10.89
C GLN A 86 -5.76 -12.28 11.61
N ALA A 87 -4.76 -11.64 11.01
CA ALA A 87 -3.46 -11.42 11.64
C ALA A 87 -3.58 -10.62 12.96
N LEU A 88 -4.40 -9.57 13.00
CA LEU A 88 -4.68 -8.79 14.22
C LEU A 88 -5.20 -9.67 15.35
N LYS A 89 -6.14 -10.58 15.07
CA LYS A 89 -6.68 -11.52 16.07
C LYS A 89 -5.58 -12.43 16.63
N GLU A 90 -4.75 -13.01 15.77
CA GLU A 90 -3.64 -13.87 16.18
C GLU A 90 -2.59 -13.12 17.01
N ILE A 91 -2.17 -11.95 16.56
CA ILE A 91 -1.19 -11.10 17.27
C ILE A 91 -1.71 -10.76 18.67
N THR A 92 -2.96 -10.31 18.76
CA THR A 92 -3.57 -9.92 20.03
C THR A 92 -3.76 -11.12 20.96
N ALA A 93 -4.16 -12.28 20.43
CA ALA A 93 -4.27 -13.52 21.20
C ALA A 93 -2.94 -13.98 21.80
N ASN A 94 -1.82 -13.68 21.12
CA ASN A 94 -0.46 -13.94 21.61
C ASN A 94 0.06 -12.88 22.59
N GLY A 95 -0.75 -11.88 22.96
CA GLY A 95 -0.34 -10.79 23.84
C GLY A 95 0.68 -9.84 23.21
N GLN A 96 0.72 -9.78 21.88
CA GLN A 96 1.61 -8.92 21.13
C GLN A 96 0.91 -7.66 20.64
N ILE A 97 1.68 -6.61 20.30
CA ILE A 97 1.17 -5.36 19.73
C ILE A 97 1.29 -5.42 18.20
N PRO A 98 0.19 -5.24 17.45
CA PRO A 98 0.24 -5.22 15.99
C PRO A 98 0.89 -3.94 15.48
N ILE A 99 1.82 -4.10 14.52
CA ILE A 99 2.51 -3.02 13.83
C ILE A 99 2.21 -3.16 12.33
N VAL A 100 1.41 -2.26 11.79
CA VAL A 100 1.08 -2.22 10.36
C VAL A 100 2.18 -1.43 9.64
N VAL A 101 2.91 -2.08 8.75
CA VAL A 101 4.08 -1.50 8.06
C VAL A 101 3.89 -1.57 6.55
N GLY A 102 3.96 -0.44 5.86
CA GLY A 102 3.86 -0.46 4.41
C GLY A 102 3.79 0.92 3.78
N GLY A 103 3.58 0.93 2.47
CA GLY A 103 3.49 2.15 1.67
C GLY A 103 2.13 2.33 0.99
N THR A 104 1.22 1.36 1.11
CA THR A 104 -0.11 1.39 0.47
C THR A 104 -1.10 2.09 1.41
N GLY A 105 -1.10 3.43 1.37
CA GLY A 105 -1.91 4.26 2.28
C GLY A 105 -3.40 3.91 2.25
N PHE A 106 -3.94 3.55 1.08
CA PHE A 106 -5.34 3.13 0.95
C PHE A 106 -5.66 1.84 1.75
N TYR A 107 -4.74 0.88 1.78
CA TYR A 107 -4.89 -0.34 2.58
C TYR A 107 -4.88 -0.03 4.07
N ILE A 108 -3.93 0.83 4.49
CA ILE A 108 -3.82 1.27 5.88
C ILE A 108 -5.10 1.98 6.32
N GLN A 109 -5.61 2.92 5.51
CA GLN A 109 -6.85 3.65 5.78
C GLN A 109 -8.05 2.71 5.90
N ALA A 110 -8.17 1.75 4.98
CA ALA A 110 -9.22 0.76 4.96
C ALA A 110 -9.28 -0.07 6.24
N LEU A 111 -8.12 -0.54 6.72
CA LEU A 111 -8.00 -1.30 7.96
C LEU A 111 -8.25 -0.41 9.19
N LEU A 112 -7.65 0.78 9.21
CA LEU A 112 -7.66 1.67 10.36
C LEU A 112 -9.06 2.19 10.71
N TYR A 113 -9.85 2.51 9.68
CA TYR A 113 -11.21 3.07 9.87
C TYR A 113 -12.31 2.05 9.63
N ASP A 114 -11.96 0.77 9.44
CA ASP A 114 -12.91 -0.30 9.16
C ASP A 114 -13.89 0.09 8.05
N ILE A 115 -13.32 0.55 6.93
CA ILE A 115 -14.10 0.99 5.78
C ILE A 115 -14.85 -0.20 5.22
N ASP A 116 -16.16 -0.03 5.06
CA ASP A 116 -17.01 -1.03 4.44
C ASP A 116 -16.84 -0.97 2.91
N PHE A 117 -16.14 -1.96 2.39
CA PHE A 117 -16.14 -2.22 0.96
C PHE A 117 -17.24 -3.25 0.73
N THR A 118 -18.46 -2.77 0.49
CA THR A 118 -19.54 -3.64 0.07
C THR A 118 -19.02 -4.62 -0.97
N GLU A 119 -19.05 -5.92 -0.67
CA GLU A 119 -18.81 -7.00 -1.63
C GLU A 119 -19.94 -6.96 -2.66
N GLN A 120 -19.84 -6.00 -3.57
CA GLN A 120 -20.67 -6.01 -4.75
C GLN A 120 -19.93 -6.91 -5.73
N GLU A 121 -20.54 -8.04 -6.07
CA GLU A 121 -20.13 -8.80 -7.24
C GLU A 121 -20.01 -7.80 -8.38
N CYS A 122 -18.78 -7.47 -8.79
CA CYS A 122 -18.59 -6.57 -9.92
C CYS A 122 -19.33 -7.15 -11.10
N ASP A 123 -20.42 -6.49 -11.56
CA ASP A 123 -21.07 -6.87 -12.79
C ASP A 123 -20.09 -6.70 -13.94
N SER A 124 -19.34 -7.80 -14.18
CA SER A 124 -18.34 -7.82 -15.23
C SER A 124 -18.91 -7.54 -16.62
N ALA A 125 -20.24 -7.68 -16.81
CA ALA A 125 -20.93 -7.36 -18.04
C ALA A 125 -21.11 -5.84 -18.15
N TYR A 126 -21.56 -5.16 -17.08
CA TYR A 126 -21.71 -3.71 -17.08
C TYR A 126 -20.36 -3.00 -17.19
N ARG A 127 -19.33 -3.49 -16.52
CA ARG A 127 -17.95 -2.98 -16.68
C ARG A 127 -17.49 -3.04 -18.13
N ARG A 128 -17.63 -4.21 -18.79
CA ARG A 128 -17.26 -4.36 -20.21
C ARG A 128 -18.03 -3.39 -21.11
N GLN A 129 -19.32 -3.19 -20.85
CA GLN A 129 -20.13 -2.23 -21.57
C GLN A 129 -19.59 -0.79 -21.40
N LEU A 130 -19.20 -0.40 -20.18
CA LEU A 130 -18.62 0.93 -19.93
C LEU A 130 -17.24 1.08 -20.60
N GLU A 131 -16.42 0.03 -20.61
CA GLU A 131 -15.12 0.03 -21.30
C GLU A 131 -15.30 0.17 -22.82
N GLU A 132 -16.26 -0.54 -23.42
CA GLU A 132 -16.60 -0.43 -24.84
C GLU A 132 -17.15 0.97 -25.18
N LEU A 133 -17.99 1.55 -24.32
CA LEU A 133 -18.46 2.91 -24.48
C LEU A 133 -17.31 3.93 -24.41
N ALA A 134 -16.32 3.73 -23.54
CA ALA A 134 -15.14 4.58 -23.49
C ALA A 134 -14.30 4.51 -24.77
N GLU A 135 -14.20 3.33 -25.39
CA GLU A 135 -13.47 3.13 -26.64
C GLU A 135 -14.19 3.72 -27.84
N THR A 136 -15.51 3.58 -27.88
CA THR A 136 -16.32 4.01 -29.04
C THR A 136 -16.73 5.47 -28.98
N ARG A 137 -17.00 6.02 -27.78
CA ARG A 137 -17.51 7.38 -27.57
C ARG A 137 -16.55 8.30 -26.82
N GLY A 138 -15.45 7.76 -26.31
CA GLY A 138 -14.42 8.51 -25.59
C GLY A 138 -14.71 8.69 -24.09
N ASN A 139 -13.66 9.08 -23.35
CA ASN A 139 -13.73 9.27 -21.89
C ASN A 139 -14.71 10.38 -21.48
N HIS A 140 -14.81 11.42 -22.28
CA HIS A 140 -15.75 12.55 -22.03
C HIS A 140 -17.19 12.07 -21.92
N TYR A 141 -17.60 11.15 -22.79
CA TYR A 141 -18.95 10.58 -22.75
C TYR A 141 -19.26 9.86 -21.43
N LEU A 142 -18.34 9.02 -20.95
CA LEU A 142 -18.50 8.37 -19.65
C LEU A 142 -18.52 9.38 -18.49
N HIS A 143 -17.73 10.44 -18.60
CA HIS A 143 -17.70 11.49 -17.58
C HIS A 143 -19.02 12.27 -17.51
N GLU A 144 -19.67 12.55 -18.63
CA GLU A 144 -21.02 13.14 -18.65
C GLU A 144 -22.08 12.18 -18.09
N MET A 145 -21.94 10.84 -18.30
CA MET A 145 -22.79 9.85 -17.63
C MET A 145 -22.60 9.92 -16.11
N LEU A 146 -21.33 9.99 -15.64
CA LEU A 146 -21.06 10.13 -14.21
C LEU A 146 -21.63 11.44 -13.65
N LYS A 147 -21.48 12.54 -14.37
CA LYS A 147 -22.01 13.84 -13.96
C LYS A 147 -23.53 13.84 -13.83
N ALA A 148 -24.24 13.05 -14.63
CA ALA A 148 -25.70 12.91 -14.56
C ALA A 148 -26.16 12.18 -13.28
N VAL A 149 -25.38 11.21 -12.78
CA VAL A 149 -25.75 10.39 -11.61
C VAL A 149 -25.06 10.84 -10.32
N ASP A 150 -23.80 11.29 -10.39
CA ASP A 150 -22.99 11.75 -9.26
C ASP A 150 -22.15 12.97 -9.64
N PRO A 151 -22.75 14.17 -9.62
CA PRO A 151 -22.05 15.41 -10.00
C PRO A 151 -20.80 15.69 -9.14
N ALA A 152 -20.84 15.36 -7.84
CA ALA A 152 -19.71 15.59 -6.94
C ALA A 152 -18.51 14.71 -7.30
N SER A 153 -18.74 13.45 -7.64
CA SER A 153 -17.69 12.57 -8.18
C SER A 153 -17.17 13.06 -9.53
N ALA A 154 -18.02 13.55 -10.41
CA ALA A 154 -17.58 14.08 -11.70
C ALA A 154 -16.69 15.33 -11.54
N GLU A 155 -16.97 16.19 -10.57
CA GLU A 155 -16.09 17.33 -10.26
C GLU A 155 -14.74 16.89 -9.70
N ALA A 156 -14.71 15.83 -8.86
CA ALA A 156 -13.50 15.34 -8.20
C ALA A 156 -12.63 14.42 -9.07
N ILE A 157 -13.21 13.78 -10.09
CA ILE A 157 -12.55 12.79 -10.94
C ILE A 157 -12.36 13.35 -12.34
N HIS A 158 -11.11 13.54 -12.76
CA HIS A 158 -10.81 13.99 -14.12
C HIS A 158 -11.28 12.95 -15.15
N GLU A 159 -11.84 13.38 -16.28
CA GLU A 159 -12.40 12.52 -17.34
C GLU A 159 -11.42 11.46 -17.87
N ASN A 160 -10.13 11.78 -17.92
CA ASN A 160 -9.07 10.83 -18.32
C ASN A 160 -8.76 9.78 -17.26
N ASN A 161 -9.32 9.86 -16.06
CA ASN A 161 -9.23 8.81 -15.06
C ASN A 161 -10.32 7.75 -15.26
N ARG A 162 -10.31 7.14 -16.46
CA ARG A 162 -11.30 6.16 -16.92
C ARG A 162 -11.65 5.11 -15.86
N LYS A 163 -10.63 4.55 -15.20
CA LYS A 163 -10.85 3.51 -14.17
C LYS A 163 -11.70 4.02 -13.00
N ARG A 164 -11.48 5.26 -12.53
CA ARG A 164 -12.28 5.83 -11.44
C ARG A 164 -13.67 6.23 -11.89
N VAL A 165 -13.82 6.74 -13.12
CA VAL A 165 -15.12 7.06 -13.70
C VAL A 165 -15.97 5.80 -13.81
N ILE A 166 -15.42 4.71 -14.39
CA ILE A 166 -16.09 3.42 -14.49
C ILE A 166 -16.48 2.91 -13.10
N ARG A 167 -15.56 2.92 -12.12
CA ARG A 167 -15.86 2.44 -10.75
C ARG A 167 -17.00 3.21 -10.09
N ALA A 168 -17.10 4.52 -10.30
CA ALA A 168 -18.18 5.33 -9.75
C ALA A 168 -19.53 5.01 -10.39
N LEU A 169 -19.54 4.77 -11.72
CA LEU A 169 -20.73 4.35 -12.45
C LEU A 169 -21.21 2.94 -12.06
N GLU A 170 -20.28 2.00 -11.90
CA GLU A 170 -20.56 0.65 -11.39
C GLU A 170 -21.19 0.71 -10.01
N PHE A 171 -20.55 1.44 -9.09
CA PHE A 171 -21.06 1.59 -7.73
C PHE A 171 -22.51 2.08 -7.70
N TYR A 172 -22.80 3.11 -8.50
CA TYR A 172 -24.17 3.62 -8.62
C TYR A 172 -25.13 2.60 -9.25
N HIS A 173 -24.68 1.87 -10.28
CA HIS A 173 -25.50 0.84 -10.94
C HIS A 173 -25.89 -0.30 -10.00
N GLU A 174 -24.96 -0.74 -9.18
CA GLU A 174 -25.13 -1.87 -8.28
C GLU A 174 -25.89 -1.52 -6.99
N SER A 175 -25.56 -0.36 -6.39
CA SER A 175 -26.11 0.04 -5.08
C SER A 175 -27.27 1.01 -5.16
N GLY A 176 -27.43 1.75 -6.26
CA GLY A 176 -28.34 2.89 -6.34
C GLY A 176 -27.89 4.12 -5.54
N GLU A 177 -26.74 4.04 -4.85
CA GLU A 177 -26.16 5.10 -4.03
C GLU A 177 -25.02 5.81 -4.78
N ARG A 178 -24.83 7.11 -4.56
CA ARG A 178 -23.68 7.86 -5.11
C ARG A 178 -22.41 7.50 -4.36
N ILE A 179 -21.34 7.21 -5.09
CA ILE A 179 -20.05 6.90 -4.47
C ILE A 179 -19.48 8.10 -3.69
N SER A 180 -19.82 9.34 -4.07
CA SER A 180 -19.46 10.54 -3.32
C SER A 180 -20.10 10.55 -1.93
N GLU A 181 -21.38 10.22 -1.79
CA GLU A 181 -22.11 10.16 -0.53
C GLU A 181 -21.58 9.01 0.37
N HIS A 182 -21.33 7.85 -0.24
CA HIS A 182 -20.69 6.74 0.45
C HIS A 182 -19.30 7.13 0.99
N ASN A 183 -18.44 7.71 0.15
CA ASN A 183 -17.09 8.13 0.56
C ASN A 183 -17.12 9.21 1.65
N GLU A 184 -18.06 10.14 1.59
CA GLU A 184 -18.22 11.16 2.63
C GLU A 184 -18.60 10.52 3.97
N ARG A 185 -19.56 9.62 4.00
CA ARG A 185 -19.97 8.87 5.19
C ARG A 185 -18.80 8.04 5.76
N GLU A 186 -18.11 7.29 4.88
CA GLU A 186 -16.94 6.50 5.30
C GLU A 186 -15.79 7.39 5.83
N SER A 187 -15.63 8.59 5.26
CA SER A 187 -14.61 9.54 5.71
C SER A 187 -14.84 10.07 7.13
N GLN A 188 -16.07 10.01 7.63
CA GLN A 188 -16.44 10.45 8.98
C GLN A 188 -16.28 9.36 10.04
N LYS A 189 -15.99 8.12 9.64
CA LYS A 189 -15.77 7.03 10.61
C LYS A 189 -14.61 7.32 11.54
N THR A 190 -14.79 6.95 12.80
CA THR A 190 -13.74 6.94 13.81
C THR A 190 -13.10 5.56 13.87
N SER A 191 -11.80 5.52 14.11
CA SER A 191 -11.09 4.24 14.21
C SER A 191 -11.53 3.47 15.46
N PRO A 192 -11.78 2.15 15.34
CA PRO A 192 -12.02 1.27 16.49
C PRO A 192 -10.74 0.95 17.28
N TYR A 193 -9.58 1.41 16.80
CA TYR A 193 -8.28 1.14 17.41
C TYR A 193 -7.75 2.34 18.18
N ASN A 194 -7.03 2.06 19.29
CA ASN A 194 -6.15 3.03 19.91
C ASN A 194 -4.81 3.03 19.18
N PHE A 195 -4.57 3.98 18.29
CA PHE A 195 -3.46 3.92 17.35
C PHE A 195 -2.45 5.07 17.48
N ALA A 196 -1.23 4.79 17.04
CA ALA A 196 -0.21 5.77 16.71
C ALA A 196 0.19 5.61 15.24
N TYR A 197 0.04 6.68 14.47
CA TYR A 197 0.27 6.67 13.02
C TYR A 197 1.54 7.47 12.67
N PHE A 198 2.64 6.76 12.48
CA PHE A 198 3.94 7.34 12.13
C PHE A 198 4.17 7.33 10.63
N VAL A 199 4.61 8.46 10.10
CA VAL A 199 5.01 8.62 8.70
C VAL A 199 6.50 8.94 8.64
N LEU A 200 7.32 7.95 8.32
CA LEU A 200 8.77 8.14 8.15
C LEU A 200 9.03 8.88 6.82
N ASN A 201 9.79 9.96 6.89
CA ASN A 201 10.10 10.81 5.74
C ASN A 201 11.60 11.17 5.73
N ASP A 202 12.05 11.61 4.55
CA ASP A 202 13.43 12.07 4.36
C ASP A 202 13.51 13.20 3.35
N ASP A 203 14.68 13.80 3.26
CA ASP A 203 15.02 14.73 2.19
C ASP A 203 14.75 14.11 0.81
N ARG A 204 14.10 14.90 -0.04
CA ARG A 204 13.63 14.42 -1.35
C ARG A 204 14.78 13.92 -2.24
N GLU A 205 15.91 14.62 -2.25
CA GLU A 205 17.03 14.26 -3.11
C GLU A 205 17.70 12.96 -2.62
N LYS A 206 17.84 12.82 -1.30
CA LYS A 206 18.35 11.59 -0.68
C LYS A 206 17.44 10.41 -0.94
N LEU A 207 16.12 10.61 -0.80
CA LEU A 207 15.12 9.58 -1.08
C LEU A 207 15.19 9.13 -2.54
N TYR A 208 15.25 10.07 -3.49
CA TYR A 208 15.32 9.75 -4.92
C TYR A 208 16.60 9.02 -5.29
N ARG A 209 17.73 9.42 -4.72
CA ARG A 209 19.02 8.73 -4.89
C ARG A 209 18.95 7.29 -4.37
N ARG A 210 18.35 7.06 -3.19
CA ARG A 210 18.17 5.69 -2.65
C ARG A 210 17.24 4.84 -3.52
N ILE A 211 16.19 5.43 -4.08
CA ILE A 211 15.31 4.73 -5.04
C ILE A 211 16.11 4.27 -6.25
N ASP A 212 16.90 5.16 -6.85
CA ASP A 212 17.67 4.83 -8.05
C ASP A 212 18.71 3.75 -7.76
N VAL A 213 19.46 3.86 -6.67
CA VAL A 213 20.45 2.85 -6.22
C VAL A 213 19.76 1.50 -5.94
N ARG A 214 18.57 1.52 -5.33
CA ARG A 214 17.80 0.29 -5.06
C ARG A 214 17.39 -0.40 -6.36
N VAL A 215 16.94 0.33 -7.38
CA VAL A 215 16.58 -0.26 -8.69
C VAL A 215 17.81 -0.89 -9.34
N ASP A 216 18.98 -0.21 -9.31
CA ASP A 216 20.22 -0.79 -9.83
C ASP A 216 20.62 -2.08 -9.08
N ALA A 217 20.45 -2.10 -7.76
CA ALA A 217 20.69 -3.28 -6.93
C ALA A 217 19.72 -4.43 -7.28
N MET A 218 18.45 -4.15 -7.52
CA MET A 218 17.45 -5.14 -7.93
C MET A 218 17.82 -5.79 -9.27
N VAL A 219 18.20 -4.99 -10.26
CA VAL A 219 18.64 -5.51 -11.57
C VAL A 219 19.88 -6.37 -11.41
N LYS A 220 20.86 -5.92 -10.62
CA LYS A 220 22.10 -6.69 -10.34
C LYS A 220 21.81 -7.99 -9.57
N ALA A 221 20.80 -8.00 -8.70
CA ALA A 221 20.38 -9.18 -7.93
C ALA A 221 19.60 -10.21 -8.76
N GLY A 222 19.25 -9.91 -10.03
CA GLY A 222 18.59 -10.84 -10.93
C GLY A 222 17.09 -10.58 -11.12
N LEU A 223 16.63 -9.31 -11.04
CA LEU A 223 15.24 -8.95 -11.31
C LEU A 223 14.75 -9.48 -12.68
N VAL A 224 15.61 -9.44 -13.70
CA VAL A 224 15.27 -9.95 -15.04
C VAL A 224 14.99 -11.45 -14.99
N ASP A 225 15.81 -12.22 -14.29
CA ASP A 225 15.67 -13.66 -14.15
C ASP A 225 14.42 -14.01 -13.30
N GLU A 226 14.12 -13.21 -12.28
CA GLU A 226 12.90 -13.37 -11.48
C GLU A 226 11.65 -13.23 -12.35
N VAL A 227 11.56 -12.18 -13.18
CA VAL A 227 10.42 -11.95 -14.07
C VAL A 227 10.33 -13.02 -15.16
N ALA A 228 11.48 -13.47 -15.70
CA ALA A 228 11.51 -14.55 -16.69
C ALA A 228 10.97 -15.87 -16.09
N ARG A 229 11.32 -16.20 -14.84
CA ARG A 229 10.75 -17.36 -14.13
C ARG A 229 9.24 -17.23 -13.92
N LEU A 230 8.77 -16.07 -13.51
CA LEU A 230 7.32 -15.81 -13.35
C LEU A 230 6.58 -15.98 -14.68
N GLN A 231 7.15 -15.49 -15.78
CA GLN A 231 6.59 -15.68 -17.12
C GLN A 231 6.52 -17.18 -17.50
N GLN A 232 7.58 -17.96 -17.20
CA GLN A 232 7.59 -19.42 -17.42
C GLN A 232 6.56 -20.15 -16.54
N MET A 233 6.22 -19.63 -15.38
CA MET A 233 5.15 -20.12 -14.50
C MET A 233 3.75 -19.75 -15.00
N GLY A 234 3.64 -19.03 -16.12
CA GLY A 234 2.36 -18.61 -16.70
C GLY A 234 1.89 -17.24 -16.26
N CYS A 235 2.70 -16.46 -15.52
CA CYS A 235 2.35 -15.12 -15.17
C CYS A 235 2.41 -14.18 -16.40
N HIS A 236 1.35 -13.41 -16.61
CA HIS A 236 1.23 -12.53 -17.78
C HIS A 236 0.80 -11.11 -17.38
N ALA A 237 0.89 -10.17 -18.32
CA ALA A 237 0.69 -8.74 -18.06
C ALA A 237 -0.67 -8.36 -17.46
N ASP A 238 -1.72 -9.16 -17.67
CA ASP A 238 -3.07 -8.85 -17.16
C ASP A 238 -3.24 -9.20 -15.67
N MET A 239 -2.34 -10.02 -15.11
CA MET A 239 -2.40 -10.36 -13.69
C MET A 239 -2.06 -9.15 -12.81
N VAL A 240 -2.81 -8.97 -11.71
CA VAL A 240 -2.62 -7.87 -10.74
C VAL A 240 -1.19 -7.85 -10.20
N SER A 241 -0.62 -9.00 -9.88
CA SER A 241 0.76 -9.16 -9.44
C SER A 241 1.77 -8.60 -10.43
N MET A 242 1.58 -8.84 -11.72
CA MET A 242 2.50 -8.40 -12.78
C MET A 242 2.38 -6.92 -13.14
N GLN A 243 1.40 -6.19 -12.57
CA GLN A 243 1.27 -4.73 -12.71
C GLN A 243 2.18 -3.94 -11.75
N GLY A 244 2.87 -4.63 -10.84
CA GLY A 244 3.84 -4.01 -9.92
C GLY A 244 4.98 -3.31 -10.67
N LEU A 245 5.49 -2.23 -10.06
CA LEU A 245 6.67 -1.52 -10.58
C LEU A 245 7.88 -2.47 -10.59
N GLY A 246 8.58 -2.51 -11.71
CA GLY A 246 9.67 -3.44 -11.97
C GLY A 246 9.20 -4.64 -12.80
N TYR A 247 8.09 -5.24 -12.46
CA TYR A 247 7.59 -6.46 -13.13
C TYR A 247 7.07 -6.16 -14.54
N LYS A 248 6.16 -5.23 -14.69
CA LYS A 248 5.59 -4.88 -16.01
C LYS A 248 6.61 -4.32 -16.98
N GLU A 249 7.60 -3.56 -16.50
CA GLU A 249 8.64 -2.97 -17.33
C GLU A 249 9.63 -4.04 -17.81
N ILE A 250 10.05 -4.95 -16.93
CA ILE A 250 10.91 -6.08 -17.30
C ILE A 250 10.16 -7.06 -18.19
N LEU A 251 8.88 -7.30 -17.95
CA LEU A 251 8.06 -8.14 -18.84
C LEU A 251 7.98 -7.54 -20.26
N ALA A 252 7.85 -6.21 -20.39
CA ALA A 252 7.88 -5.52 -21.68
C ALA A 252 9.25 -5.71 -22.40
N TYR A 253 10.36 -5.67 -21.66
CA TYR A 253 11.68 -5.98 -22.19
C TYR A 253 11.78 -7.44 -22.67
N LEU A 254 11.35 -8.41 -21.86
CA LEU A 254 11.37 -9.84 -22.22
C LEU A 254 10.51 -10.14 -23.45
N ASN A 255 9.42 -9.39 -23.63
CA ASN A 255 8.56 -9.49 -24.81
C ASN A 255 9.08 -8.70 -26.04
N GLY A 256 10.25 -8.07 -25.95
CA GLY A 256 10.88 -7.35 -27.06
C GLY A 256 10.22 -6.01 -27.41
N THR A 257 9.39 -5.45 -26.53
CA THR A 257 8.72 -4.15 -26.74
C THR A 257 9.50 -2.96 -26.19
N SER A 258 10.58 -3.19 -25.43
CA SER A 258 11.50 -2.16 -24.93
C SER A 258 12.92 -2.73 -24.78
N THR A 259 13.92 -1.88 -24.64
CA THR A 259 15.28 -2.29 -24.24
C THR A 259 15.37 -2.40 -22.71
N LEU A 260 16.40 -3.10 -22.21
CA LEU A 260 16.64 -3.20 -20.77
C LEU A 260 16.95 -1.81 -20.15
N GLU A 261 17.72 -0.99 -20.86
CA GLU A 261 18.05 0.37 -20.42
C GLU A 261 16.79 1.24 -20.27
N GLU A 262 15.87 1.15 -21.23
CA GLU A 262 14.57 1.83 -21.18
C GLU A 262 13.72 1.33 -20.01
N ALA A 263 13.65 0.01 -19.82
CA ALA A 263 12.92 -0.57 -18.68
C ALA A 263 13.47 -0.05 -17.34
N ILE A 264 14.79 -0.09 -17.15
CA ILE A 264 15.45 0.43 -15.93
C ILE A 264 15.16 1.93 -15.73
N TYR A 265 15.27 2.73 -16.79
CA TYR A 265 14.96 4.15 -16.71
C TYR A 265 13.52 4.41 -16.28
N ILE A 266 12.56 3.68 -16.86
CA ILE A 266 11.14 3.79 -16.53
C ILE A 266 10.91 3.36 -15.08
N ILE A 267 11.48 2.25 -14.62
CA ILE A 267 11.34 1.77 -13.23
C ILE A 267 11.82 2.84 -12.25
N LYS A 268 13.00 3.43 -12.46
CA LYS A 268 13.53 4.51 -11.61
C LYS A 268 12.59 5.71 -11.58
N ARG A 269 12.16 6.19 -12.75
CA ARG A 269 11.25 7.33 -12.88
C ARG A 269 9.91 7.08 -12.17
N GLU A 270 9.28 5.95 -12.46
CA GLU A 270 7.96 5.64 -11.89
C GLU A 270 8.03 5.32 -10.39
N SER A 271 9.14 4.77 -9.91
CA SER A 271 9.37 4.59 -8.47
C SER A 271 9.49 5.93 -7.73
N ARG A 272 10.15 6.94 -8.31
CA ARG A 272 10.16 8.31 -7.75
C ARG A 272 8.76 8.94 -7.78
N HIS A 273 8.00 8.76 -8.87
CA HIS A 273 6.62 9.22 -8.95
C HIS A 273 5.72 8.50 -7.93
N PHE A 274 5.95 7.22 -7.71
CA PHE A 274 5.22 6.45 -6.70
C PHE A 274 5.51 6.98 -5.29
N ALA A 275 6.76 7.21 -4.94
CA ALA A 275 7.15 7.82 -3.67
C ALA A 275 6.48 9.21 -3.47
N LYS A 276 6.43 10.04 -4.53
CA LYS A 276 5.71 11.33 -4.48
C LYS A 276 4.21 11.14 -4.22
N ARG A 277 3.57 10.17 -4.90
CA ARG A 277 2.14 9.86 -4.68
C ARG A 277 1.88 9.38 -3.25
N GLN A 278 2.77 8.54 -2.69
CA GLN A 278 2.67 8.10 -1.30
C GLN A 278 2.73 9.27 -0.32
N LEU A 279 3.70 10.19 -0.47
CA LEU A 279 3.78 11.40 0.38
C LEU A 279 2.55 12.29 0.23
N THR A 280 2.04 12.48 -1.00
CA THR A 280 0.80 13.24 -1.23
C THR A 280 -0.40 12.60 -0.53
N TRP A 281 -0.46 11.26 -0.49
CA TRP A 281 -1.47 10.54 0.27
C TRP A 281 -1.35 10.81 1.76
N PHE A 282 -0.17 10.60 2.34
CA PHE A 282 0.04 10.74 3.79
C PHE A 282 -0.14 12.18 4.30
N HIS A 283 0.06 13.20 3.46
CA HIS A 283 -0.26 14.59 3.81
C HIS A 283 -1.77 14.87 3.96
N ARG A 284 -2.63 14.00 3.47
CA ARG A 284 -4.09 14.10 3.61
C ARG A 284 -4.63 13.27 4.75
N GLU A 285 -3.83 12.33 5.28
CA GLU A 285 -4.22 11.47 6.39
C GLU A 285 -4.32 12.26 7.69
N ARG A 286 -5.30 11.88 8.52
CA ARG A 286 -5.53 12.49 9.83
C ARG A 286 -4.66 11.81 10.89
N ASP A 287 -4.35 12.54 11.96
CA ASP A 287 -3.65 12.03 13.15
C ASP A 287 -2.26 11.42 12.89
N VAL A 288 -1.61 11.83 11.80
CA VAL A 288 -0.27 11.37 11.46
C VAL A 288 0.81 12.11 12.23
N ILE A 289 1.84 11.39 12.63
CA ILE A 289 3.03 11.89 13.30
C ILE A 289 4.20 11.74 12.34
N TRP A 290 4.71 12.85 11.83
CA TRP A 290 5.81 12.86 10.90
C TRP A 290 7.13 12.60 11.62
N LEU A 291 7.90 11.65 11.09
CA LEU A 291 9.26 11.32 11.51
C LEU A 291 10.21 11.72 10.38
N ASN A 292 10.58 12.99 10.32
CA ASN A 292 11.54 13.47 9.33
C ASN A 292 12.95 13.09 9.78
N LYS A 293 13.64 12.25 9.07
CA LYS A 293 14.98 11.78 9.44
C LYS A 293 16.00 12.91 9.72
N PRO A 294 16.00 14.02 8.97
CA PRO A 294 16.86 15.16 9.30
C PRO A 294 16.65 15.73 10.71
N ASP A 295 15.39 15.75 11.21
CA ASP A 295 15.07 16.31 12.54
C ASP A 295 15.66 15.46 13.67
N PHE A 296 16.01 14.23 13.39
CA PHE A 296 16.66 13.26 14.28
C PHE A 296 18.13 13.03 13.95
N GLU A 297 18.74 13.88 13.12
CA GLU A 297 20.16 13.76 12.70
C GLU A 297 20.47 12.40 12.02
N TYR A 298 19.48 11.76 11.41
CA TYR A 298 19.57 10.41 10.82
C TYR A 298 19.87 9.29 11.83
N ASP A 299 19.65 9.52 13.13
CA ASP A 299 19.81 8.54 14.18
C ASP A 299 18.53 7.76 14.42
N ASP A 300 18.47 6.53 13.95
CA ASP A 300 17.30 5.67 14.13
C ASP A 300 17.02 5.36 15.61
N THR A 301 18.01 5.46 16.51
CA THR A 301 17.81 5.31 17.97
C THR A 301 17.02 6.48 18.54
N LYS A 302 17.30 7.72 18.10
CA LYS A 302 16.53 8.91 18.50
C LYS A 302 15.08 8.80 17.99
N ILE A 303 14.90 8.37 16.74
CA ILE A 303 13.57 8.14 16.17
C ILE A 303 12.81 7.12 17.01
N LEU A 304 13.43 5.98 17.32
CA LEU A 304 12.83 4.91 18.09
C LEU A 304 12.46 5.37 19.53
N THR A 305 13.32 6.14 20.17
CA THR A 305 13.02 6.73 21.50
C THR A 305 11.80 7.64 21.43
N TYR A 306 11.75 8.55 20.46
CA TYR A 306 10.59 9.41 20.26
C TYR A 306 9.30 8.61 20.00
N MET A 307 9.37 7.55 19.19
CA MET A 307 8.22 6.66 18.98
C MET A 307 7.75 6.02 20.29
N MET A 308 8.65 5.56 21.13
CA MET A 308 8.33 4.95 22.45
C MET A 308 7.61 5.96 23.34
N ASP A 309 8.09 7.22 23.43
CA ASP A 309 7.47 8.28 24.21
C ASP A 309 6.03 8.55 23.74
N VAL A 310 5.82 8.61 22.42
CA VAL A 310 4.48 8.77 21.83
C VAL A 310 3.56 7.61 22.17
N LEU A 311 4.04 6.37 22.08
CA LEU A 311 3.26 5.17 22.39
C LEU A 311 2.84 5.13 23.85
N GLN A 312 3.71 5.55 24.77
CA GLN A 312 3.38 5.70 26.20
C GLN A 312 2.36 6.83 26.43
N ALA A 313 2.54 7.99 25.79
CA ALA A 313 1.63 9.12 25.91
C ALA A 313 0.20 8.78 25.42
N LYS A 314 0.10 7.99 24.35
CA LYS A 314 -1.18 7.50 23.80
C LYS A 314 -1.78 6.33 24.61
N GLY A 315 -1.07 5.76 25.57
CA GLY A 315 -1.49 4.60 26.37
C GLY A 315 -1.52 3.29 25.55
N ILE A 316 -0.73 3.20 24.51
CA ILE A 316 -0.47 1.96 23.74
C ILE A 316 0.54 1.10 24.51
N LEU A 317 1.48 1.74 25.20
CA LEU A 317 2.42 1.11 26.12
C LEU A 317 2.19 1.58 27.54
N PRO A 318 2.52 0.76 28.56
CA PRO A 318 2.55 1.23 29.95
C PRO A 318 3.59 2.35 30.08
N ARG A 319 3.32 3.31 30.99
CA ARG A 319 4.35 4.30 31.34
C ARG A 319 5.47 3.60 32.10
N SER A 320 6.72 3.92 31.74
CA SER A 320 7.86 3.56 32.58
C SER A 320 7.70 4.25 33.93
N GLU A 321 7.84 3.49 35.01
CA GLU A 321 7.89 4.02 36.36
C GLU A 321 9.18 4.79 36.59
#